data_a6b8192a5d026ccd4fafd4f6454979d4
#
_entry.id   a6b8192a5d026ccd4fafd4f6454979d4
#
_cell.length_a   1.000
_cell.length_b   1.000
_cell.length_c   1.000
_cell.angle_alpha   90.00
_cell.angle_beta   90.00
_cell.angle_gamma   90.00
#
_symmetry.space_group_name_H-M   'P 1'
#
loop_
_entity.id
_entity.type
_entity.pdbx_description
1 polymer ?
#
loop_
_entity_poly.entity_id
_entity_poly.type
_entity_poly.pdbx_seq_one_letter_code
_entity_poly.pdbx_strand_id
1 'polypeptide(L)'
;LLSSKGQGNGKFLIVDIGAYSIKGTVFEESVHPVEIRSGGFDKGYVTDAKKLKEKLGELIEGISRVYSGGIEGLPVIFVVSFGGTEVISHEETITSSPRVTREHISRIKNLLENSVKNVHQKEILWFEVVEYKILNLDNQKIEVENPEGLSAKSLTARGFFLLVPKGTFSDFLSILQDVKAKYKLGKMYVFDSSISLAYGLKEDFEDFDLLDIGHTSTRLVGIRSGKVSTYQILNLGGIHIHNALKSAGILNPDQTLQTIFSRDSLKVANIDPTVLESNISLRLAEISGKISNMFPVIFAGGFARLGGRFKILLESALGSRISHVVESPMVYIGRGVSRMVFEESKNGYKSQGFSVPRSFSGIIEFIKREIMGKEE
;
A
#
# COMPACT_ATOMS: atom_id res chain seq x y z
N LEU A 1 25.83 -5.56 0.61
CA LEU A 1 25.53 -7.00 0.61
C LEU A 1 25.33 -7.45 2.05
N LEU A 2 24.17 -7.22 2.62
CA LEU A 2 23.77 -7.77 3.91
C LEU A 2 22.94 -9.03 3.63
N SER A 3 23.54 -10.17 3.84
CA SER A 3 22.86 -11.47 3.83
C SER A 3 21.89 -11.53 5.01
N SER A 4 20.62 -11.25 4.79
CA SER A 4 19.57 -11.56 5.76
C SER A 4 19.33 -13.08 5.77
N LYS A 5 20.11 -13.79 6.56
CA LYS A 5 19.81 -15.18 6.92
C LYS A 5 18.55 -15.18 7.77
N GLY A 6 17.44 -15.71 7.26
CA GLY A 6 16.33 -16.15 8.09
C GLY A 6 14.93 -15.68 7.77
N GLN A 7 14.62 -15.27 6.54
CA GLN A 7 13.21 -15.12 6.12
C GLN A 7 12.95 -16.02 4.93
N GLY A 8 12.08 -16.96 5.13
CA GLY A 8 11.76 -18.00 4.17
C GLY A 8 11.14 -17.43 2.88
N ASN A 9 11.76 -17.79 1.77
CA ASN A 9 11.41 -17.35 0.42
C ASN A 9 10.15 -18.04 -0.10
N GLY A 10 8.98 -17.68 0.40
CA GLY A 10 7.74 -18.06 -0.26
C GLY A 10 7.56 -17.26 -1.53
N LYS A 11 7.56 -17.93 -2.67
CA LYS A 11 7.31 -17.29 -3.98
C LYS A 11 5.86 -16.90 -4.10
N PHE A 12 5.57 -15.69 -4.52
CA PHE A 12 4.23 -15.23 -4.82
C PHE A 12 4.24 -14.20 -5.95
N LEU A 13 3.14 -14.17 -6.70
CA LEU A 13 2.94 -13.17 -7.73
C LEU A 13 2.42 -11.88 -7.09
N ILE A 14 3.07 -10.75 -7.35
CA ILE A 14 2.57 -9.42 -6.99
C ILE A 14 2.09 -8.71 -8.25
N VAL A 15 0.92 -8.10 -8.17
CA VAL A 15 0.34 -7.27 -9.23
C VAL A 15 -0.09 -5.93 -8.64
N ASP A 16 0.59 -4.85 -9.02
CA ASP A 16 0.25 -3.48 -8.65
C ASP A 16 -0.62 -2.86 -9.75
N ILE A 17 -1.86 -2.51 -9.40
CA ILE A 17 -2.87 -2.02 -10.34
C ILE A 17 -3.04 -0.51 -10.17
N GLY A 18 -2.37 0.23 -11.05
CA GLY A 18 -2.49 1.69 -11.11
C GLY A 18 -3.37 2.16 -12.27
N ALA A 19 -3.83 3.41 -12.19
CA ALA A 19 -4.64 4.03 -13.26
C ALA A 19 -3.85 4.24 -14.56
N TYR A 20 -2.53 4.41 -14.49
CA TYR A 20 -1.66 4.65 -15.64
C TYR A 20 -1.00 3.37 -16.16
N SER A 21 -0.48 2.56 -15.26
CA SER A 21 0.17 1.29 -15.59
C SER A 21 -0.18 0.22 -14.59
N ILE A 22 -0.14 -1.02 -15.04
CA ILE A 22 -0.22 -2.22 -14.21
C ILE A 22 1.18 -2.86 -14.25
N LYS A 23 1.68 -3.22 -13.07
CA LYS A 23 3.00 -3.81 -12.90
C LYS A 23 2.88 -5.14 -12.19
N GLY A 24 3.75 -6.07 -12.52
CA GLY A 24 3.76 -7.35 -11.82
C GLY A 24 5.11 -8.03 -11.88
N THR A 25 5.37 -8.85 -10.87
CA THR A 25 6.57 -9.67 -10.77
C THR A 25 6.29 -10.88 -9.89
N VAL A 26 7.07 -11.93 -10.06
CA VAL A 26 7.18 -12.95 -9.02
C VAL A 26 8.19 -12.44 -8.00
N PHE A 27 7.78 -12.39 -6.72
CA PHE A 27 8.63 -11.91 -5.65
C PHE A 27 9.72 -12.96 -5.36
N GLU A 28 10.87 -12.69 -5.92
CA GLU A 28 12.19 -13.31 -5.69
C GLU A 28 13.21 -12.19 -5.75
N GLU A 29 14.39 -12.37 -5.15
CA GLU A 29 15.39 -11.30 -4.99
C GLU A 29 15.92 -10.66 -6.29
N SER A 30 15.55 -11.13 -7.48
CA SER A 30 16.20 -10.71 -8.74
C SER A 30 15.31 -10.55 -9.98
N VAL A 31 14.00 -10.62 -9.88
CA VAL A 31 13.13 -10.52 -11.08
C VAL A 31 12.69 -9.08 -11.32
N HIS A 32 13.03 -8.55 -12.50
CA HIS A 32 12.53 -7.23 -12.92
C HIS A 32 11.02 -7.26 -13.16
N PRO A 33 10.28 -6.25 -12.69
CA PRO A 33 8.84 -6.21 -12.90
C PRO A 33 8.50 -6.01 -14.38
N VAL A 34 7.47 -6.72 -14.85
CA VAL A 34 6.80 -6.45 -16.12
C VAL A 34 5.84 -5.30 -15.92
N GLU A 35 5.85 -4.33 -16.82
CA GLU A 35 4.95 -3.17 -16.79
C GLU A 35 4.22 -3.03 -18.11
N ILE A 36 2.92 -2.81 -18.04
CA ILE A 36 2.07 -2.53 -19.19
C ILE A 36 1.19 -1.30 -18.95
N ARG A 37 0.68 -0.71 -20.01
CA ARG A 37 -0.33 0.36 -19.89
C ARG A 37 -1.61 -0.18 -19.26
N SER A 38 -2.15 0.56 -18.30
CA SER A 38 -3.43 0.26 -17.68
C SER A 38 -4.59 0.45 -18.67
N GLY A 39 -5.69 -0.20 -18.38
CA GLY A 39 -6.95 -0.02 -19.12
C GLY A 39 -8.11 -0.58 -18.34
N GLY A 40 -9.25 0.13 -18.35
CA GLY A 40 -10.44 -0.25 -17.62
C GLY A 40 -10.40 0.03 -16.11
N PHE A 41 -9.34 0.72 -15.62
CA PHE A 41 -9.21 1.15 -14.24
C PHE A 41 -8.74 2.60 -14.20
N ASP A 42 -9.50 3.48 -13.55
CA ASP A 42 -9.17 4.89 -13.41
C ASP A 42 -9.69 5.45 -12.07
N LYS A 43 -8.94 6.37 -11.48
CA LYS A 43 -9.26 7.01 -10.19
C LYS A 43 -9.63 6.03 -9.06
N GLY A 44 -9.12 4.82 -9.15
CA GLY A 44 -9.41 3.77 -8.16
C GLY A 44 -10.73 3.02 -8.39
N TYR A 45 -11.35 3.16 -9.56
CA TYR A 45 -12.59 2.48 -9.94
C TYR A 45 -12.41 1.64 -11.20
N VAL A 46 -13.15 0.57 -11.30
CA VAL A 46 -13.32 -0.19 -12.55
C VAL A 46 -14.21 0.62 -13.50
N THR A 47 -13.65 1.06 -14.61
CA THR A 47 -14.36 1.82 -15.65
C THR A 47 -14.77 0.95 -16.84
N ASP A 48 -14.04 -0.15 -17.07
CA ASP A 48 -14.31 -1.17 -18.07
C ASP A 48 -13.74 -2.51 -17.60
N ALA A 49 -14.63 -3.37 -17.11
CA ALA A 49 -14.25 -4.68 -16.54
C ALA A 49 -13.60 -5.61 -17.58
N LYS A 50 -14.07 -5.58 -18.84
CA LYS A 50 -13.51 -6.42 -19.91
C LYS A 50 -12.07 -6.00 -20.21
N LYS A 51 -11.85 -4.70 -20.39
CA LYS A 51 -10.54 -4.16 -20.70
C LYS A 51 -9.54 -4.35 -19.54
N LEU A 52 -9.99 -4.19 -18.28
CA LEU A 52 -9.14 -4.47 -17.12
C LEU A 52 -8.73 -5.95 -17.09
N LYS A 53 -9.66 -6.87 -17.32
CA LYS A 53 -9.40 -8.31 -17.39
C LYS A 53 -8.42 -8.67 -18.51
N GLU A 54 -8.56 -8.08 -19.70
CA GLU A 54 -7.63 -8.24 -20.82
C GLU A 54 -6.23 -7.76 -20.45
N LYS A 55 -6.11 -6.58 -19.82
CA LYS A 55 -4.82 -6.02 -19.39
C LYS A 55 -4.15 -6.84 -18.28
N LEU A 56 -4.91 -7.32 -17.31
CA LEU A 56 -4.37 -8.24 -16.30
C LEU A 56 -3.88 -9.54 -16.94
N GLY A 57 -4.61 -10.08 -17.93
CA GLY A 57 -4.20 -11.24 -18.70
C GLY A 57 -2.87 -11.00 -19.44
N GLU A 58 -2.77 -9.89 -20.18
CA GLU A 58 -1.55 -9.48 -20.89
C GLU A 58 -0.33 -9.41 -19.95
N LEU A 59 -0.51 -8.81 -18.75
CA LEU A 59 0.54 -8.74 -17.75
C LEU A 59 0.97 -10.12 -17.27
N ILE A 60 0.03 -10.97 -16.89
CA ILE A 60 0.30 -12.32 -16.35
C ILE A 60 1.01 -13.18 -17.40
N GLU A 61 0.59 -13.10 -18.66
CA GLU A 61 1.27 -13.79 -19.78
C GLU A 61 2.67 -13.22 -19.98
N GLY A 62 2.86 -11.90 -19.84
CA GLY A 62 4.20 -11.28 -19.89
C GLY A 62 5.10 -11.81 -18.78
N ILE A 63 4.60 -11.91 -17.56
CA ILE A 63 5.35 -12.47 -16.42
C ILE A 63 5.69 -13.94 -16.65
N SER A 64 4.74 -14.74 -17.15
CA SER A 64 4.96 -16.16 -17.44
C SER A 64 6.07 -16.41 -18.49
N ARG A 65 6.30 -15.44 -19.39
CA ARG A 65 7.39 -15.55 -20.39
C ARG A 65 8.77 -15.28 -19.80
N VAL A 66 8.85 -14.41 -18.79
CA VAL A 66 10.14 -14.02 -18.19
C VAL A 66 10.47 -14.83 -16.94
N TYR A 67 9.47 -15.41 -16.30
CA TYR A 67 9.63 -16.24 -15.11
C TYR A 67 9.63 -17.74 -15.48
N SER A 68 10.80 -18.36 -15.43
CA SER A 68 11.00 -19.77 -15.86
C SER A 68 10.34 -20.80 -14.94
N GLY A 69 10.00 -20.44 -13.71
CA GLY A 69 9.45 -21.37 -12.70
C GLY A 69 7.94 -21.66 -12.86
N GLY A 70 7.26 -21.02 -13.83
CA GLY A 70 5.81 -21.11 -13.98
C GLY A 70 5.07 -20.36 -12.88
N ILE A 71 3.86 -19.91 -13.16
CA ILE A 71 3.03 -19.12 -12.21
C ILE A 71 1.81 -19.87 -11.67
N GLU A 72 1.51 -21.04 -12.26
CA GLU A 72 0.35 -21.86 -11.84
C GLU A 72 0.52 -22.30 -10.38
N GLY A 73 -0.53 -22.14 -9.59
CA GLY A 73 -0.51 -22.47 -8.17
C GLY A 73 0.14 -21.42 -7.26
N LEU A 74 0.90 -20.45 -7.81
CA LEU A 74 1.49 -19.41 -6.98
C LEU A 74 0.39 -18.58 -6.29
N PRO A 75 0.54 -18.25 -5.00
CA PRO A 75 -0.27 -17.23 -4.37
C PRO A 75 -0.15 -15.91 -5.13
N VAL A 76 -1.25 -15.18 -5.28
CA VAL A 76 -1.27 -13.88 -5.95
C VAL A 76 -1.69 -12.78 -4.99
N ILE A 77 -0.94 -11.70 -5.00
CA ILE A 77 -1.20 -10.51 -4.19
C ILE A 77 -1.45 -9.35 -5.13
N PHE A 78 -2.68 -8.84 -5.13
CA PHE A 78 -3.03 -7.62 -5.83
C PHE A 78 -2.88 -6.45 -4.87
N VAL A 79 -2.13 -5.44 -5.27
CA VAL A 79 -2.06 -4.17 -4.56
C VAL A 79 -2.73 -3.10 -5.40
N VAL A 80 -3.58 -2.31 -4.78
CA VAL A 80 -4.42 -1.37 -5.50
C VAL A 80 -4.80 -0.20 -4.61
N SER A 81 -4.90 0.98 -5.20
CA SER A 81 -5.38 2.16 -4.53
C SER A 81 -6.81 2.48 -4.98
N PHE A 82 -7.79 2.10 -4.16
CA PHE A 82 -9.21 2.28 -4.50
C PHE A 82 -9.66 3.74 -4.43
N GLY A 83 -10.63 4.09 -5.28
CA GLY A 83 -11.39 5.33 -5.18
C GLY A 83 -12.47 5.25 -4.09
N GLY A 84 -12.84 6.39 -3.52
CA GLY A 84 -13.83 6.47 -2.45
C GLY A 84 -13.39 5.82 -1.14
N THR A 85 -12.10 5.53 -0.99
CA THR A 85 -11.51 5.05 0.25
C THR A 85 -11.70 6.07 1.36
N GLU A 86 -12.09 5.60 2.54
CA GLU A 86 -12.27 6.38 3.75
C GLU A 86 -11.33 5.88 4.83
N VAL A 87 -10.80 6.82 5.59
CA VAL A 87 -9.94 6.52 6.73
C VAL A 87 -10.65 6.90 8.00
N ILE A 88 -10.77 5.96 8.91
CA ILE A 88 -11.39 6.21 10.22
C ILE A 88 -10.53 5.67 11.35
N SER A 89 -10.69 6.27 12.51
CA SER A 89 -10.17 5.76 13.77
C SER A 89 -11.36 5.41 14.67
N HIS A 90 -11.33 4.24 15.29
CA HIS A 90 -12.37 3.77 16.18
C HIS A 90 -11.77 3.21 17.46
N GLU A 91 -12.46 3.41 18.59
CA GLU A 91 -11.99 2.97 19.91
C GLU A 91 -13.01 2.06 20.55
N GLU A 92 -12.55 0.96 21.17
CA GLU A 92 -13.36 0.03 21.94
C GLU A 92 -12.72 -0.24 23.28
N THR A 93 -13.56 -0.59 24.28
CA THR A 93 -13.11 -0.90 25.63
C THR A 93 -13.77 -2.20 26.12
N ILE A 94 -12.98 -3.08 26.72
CA ILE A 94 -13.47 -4.29 27.38
C ILE A 94 -12.98 -4.39 28.81
N THR A 95 -13.71 -5.11 29.66
CA THR A 95 -13.25 -5.49 31.00
C THR A 95 -12.20 -6.59 30.88
N SER A 96 -11.09 -6.50 31.62
CA SER A 96 -9.94 -7.42 31.56
C SER A 96 -9.42 -7.84 32.93
N SER A 97 -10.19 -7.60 34.00
CA SER A 97 -9.79 -7.88 35.38
C SER A 97 -9.57 -9.39 35.64
N PRO A 98 -8.55 -9.75 36.41
CA PRO A 98 -7.51 -8.87 36.97
C PRO A 98 -6.31 -8.67 36.03
N ARG A 99 -6.22 -9.42 34.94
CA ARG A 99 -5.06 -9.43 34.02
C ARG A 99 -5.48 -9.49 32.55
N VAL A 100 -4.80 -8.74 31.71
CA VAL A 100 -4.99 -8.81 30.25
C VAL A 100 -4.40 -10.10 29.69
N THR A 101 -5.19 -10.86 28.95
CA THR A 101 -4.79 -12.09 28.27
C THR A 101 -4.82 -11.91 26.76
N ARG A 102 -4.26 -12.86 26.02
CA ARG A 102 -4.38 -12.90 24.53
C ARG A 102 -5.83 -12.94 24.05
N GLU A 103 -6.70 -13.59 24.81
CA GLU A 103 -8.13 -13.64 24.49
C GLU A 103 -8.78 -12.26 24.58
N HIS A 104 -8.41 -11.46 25.59
CA HIS A 104 -8.86 -10.07 25.70
C HIS A 104 -8.39 -9.24 24.51
N ILE A 105 -7.13 -9.40 24.09
CA ILE A 105 -6.59 -8.71 22.90
C ILE A 105 -7.33 -9.14 21.64
N SER A 106 -7.56 -10.42 21.44
CA SER A 106 -8.33 -10.93 20.28
C SER A 106 -9.77 -10.45 20.31
N ARG A 107 -10.41 -10.45 21.48
CA ARG A 107 -11.79 -10.00 21.65
C ARG A 107 -11.95 -8.52 21.32
N ILE A 108 -11.08 -7.65 21.81
CA ILE A 108 -11.19 -6.21 21.57
C ILE A 108 -10.95 -5.86 20.09
N LYS A 109 -10.03 -6.57 19.43
CA LYS A 109 -9.80 -6.44 18.01
C LYS A 109 -11.05 -6.84 17.19
N ASN A 110 -11.67 -7.99 17.50
CA ASN A 110 -12.90 -8.42 16.85
C ASN A 110 -14.07 -7.43 17.08
N LEU A 111 -14.15 -6.84 18.27
CA LEU A 111 -15.12 -5.79 18.56
C LEU A 111 -14.91 -4.57 17.66
N LEU A 112 -13.68 -4.08 17.58
CA LEU A 112 -13.31 -2.96 16.69
C LEU A 112 -13.75 -3.20 15.26
N GLU A 113 -13.40 -4.37 14.68
CA GLU A 113 -13.80 -4.70 13.31
C GLU A 113 -15.32 -4.78 13.13
N ASN A 114 -16.02 -5.44 14.05
CA ASN A 114 -17.47 -5.61 13.96
C ASN A 114 -18.21 -4.27 14.13
N SER A 115 -17.78 -3.42 15.05
CA SER A 115 -18.35 -2.09 15.24
C SER A 115 -18.22 -1.26 13.97
N VAL A 116 -17.03 -1.24 13.36
CA VAL A 116 -16.79 -0.49 12.13
C VAL A 116 -17.61 -1.03 10.95
N LYS A 117 -17.66 -2.35 10.76
CA LYS A 117 -18.47 -2.98 9.70
C LYS A 117 -19.95 -2.64 9.80
N ASN A 118 -20.49 -2.69 11.03
CA ASN A 118 -21.91 -2.42 11.27
C ASN A 118 -22.29 -0.97 11.03
N VAL A 119 -21.41 -0.03 11.37
CA VAL A 119 -21.67 1.42 11.26
C VAL A 119 -21.51 1.91 9.83
N HIS A 120 -20.43 1.52 9.15
CA HIS A 120 -20.06 2.15 7.88
C HIS A 120 -20.59 1.43 6.63
N GLN A 121 -21.04 0.19 6.75
CA GLN A 121 -21.52 -0.62 5.61
C GLN A 121 -20.52 -0.66 4.44
N LYS A 122 -19.22 -0.53 4.75
CA LYS A 122 -18.08 -0.59 3.82
C LYS A 122 -17.26 -1.84 4.08
N GLU A 123 -16.38 -2.18 3.16
CA GLU A 123 -15.40 -3.24 3.35
C GLU A 123 -14.13 -2.69 3.99
N ILE A 124 -13.60 -3.41 4.98
CA ILE A 124 -12.32 -3.06 5.62
C ILE A 124 -11.20 -3.62 4.73
N LEU A 125 -10.52 -2.75 4.00
CA LEU A 125 -9.37 -3.15 3.18
C LEU A 125 -8.13 -3.40 4.04
N TRP A 126 -7.96 -2.60 5.10
CA TRP A 126 -6.84 -2.73 6.03
C TRP A 126 -7.23 -2.22 7.42
N PHE A 127 -6.65 -2.84 8.45
CA PHE A 127 -6.88 -2.52 9.86
C PHE A 127 -5.62 -2.76 10.69
N GLU A 128 -5.31 -1.83 11.56
CA GLU A 128 -4.24 -1.97 12.55
C GLU A 128 -4.66 -1.37 13.89
N VAL A 129 -4.30 -2.02 15.00
CA VAL A 129 -4.42 -1.40 16.32
C VAL A 129 -3.20 -0.52 16.56
N VAL A 130 -3.46 0.78 16.58
CA VAL A 130 -2.39 1.79 16.71
C VAL A 130 -2.06 2.11 18.15
N GLU A 131 -3.01 1.90 19.07
CA GLU A 131 -2.85 2.27 20.48
C GLU A 131 -3.59 1.30 21.40
N TYR A 132 -2.96 0.95 22.52
CA TYR A 132 -3.59 0.28 23.65
C TYR A 132 -3.50 1.14 24.89
N LYS A 133 -4.59 1.23 25.67
CA LYS A 133 -4.65 1.83 27.00
C LYS A 133 -5.19 0.81 28.00
N ILE A 134 -4.60 0.74 29.16
CA ILE A 134 -5.12 -0.03 30.28
C ILE A 134 -5.60 0.92 31.39
N LEU A 135 -6.68 0.55 32.05
CA LEU A 135 -7.04 1.10 33.34
C LEU A 135 -6.46 0.16 34.40
N ASN A 136 -5.38 0.54 35.07
CA ASN A 136 -4.74 -0.29 36.09
C ASN A 136 -5.61 -0.46 37.36
N LEU A 137 -5.15 -1.21 38.32
CA LEU A 137 -5.88 -1.47 39.57
C LEU A 137 -6.07 -0.20 40.42
N ASP A 138 -5.17 0.78 40.26
CA ASP A 138 -5.20 2.09 40.93
C ASP A 138 -6.03 3.14 40.20
N ASN A 139 -6.82 2.74 39.20
CA ASN A 139 -7.64 3.61 38.34
C ASN A 139 -6.87 4.63 37.51
N GLN A 140 -5.60 4.36 37.19
CA GLN A 140 -4.82 5.20 36.30
C GLN A 140 -4.94 4.65 34.86
N LYS A 141 -5.14 5.52 33.89
CA LYS A 141 -5.08 5.19 32.48
C LYS A 141 -3.63 5.27 32.00
N ILE A 142 -3.09 4.16 31.47
CA ILE A 142 -1.71 4.05 31.02
C ILE A 142 -1.73 3.56 29.57
N GLU A 143 -1.03 4.26 28.69
CA GLU A 143 -0.77 3.82 27.32
C GLU A 143 0.34 2.76 27.33
N VAL A 144 0.16 1.67 26.58
CA VAL A 144 1.08 0.54 26.56
C VAL A 144 1.22 0.01 25.13
N GLU A 145 2.42 -0.42 24.75
CA GLU A 145 2.67 -1.05 23.44
C GLU A 145 2.09 -2.47 23.41
N ASN A 146 2.37 -3.26 24.44
CA ASN A 146 1.86 -4.61 24.58
C ASN A 146 1.12 -4.75 25.92
N PRO A 147 -0.22 -4.89 25.89
CA PRO A 147 -1.02 -5.03 27.10
C PRO A 147 -0.98 -6.46 27.69
N GLU A 148 -0.48 -7.48 26.97
CA GLU A 148 -0.50 -8.87 27.41
C GLU A 148 0.24 -9.05 28.74
N GLY A 149 -0.44 -9.67 29.67
CA GLY A 149 0.13 -9.98 31.00
C GLY A 149 0.04 -8.86 32.02
N LEU A 150 -0.35 -7.66 31.66
CA LEU A 150 -0.48 -6.52 32.57
C LEU A 150 -1.73 -6.65 33.45
N SER A 151 -1.63 -6.20 34.70
CA SER A 151 -2.78 -6.14 35.61
C SER A 151 -3.63 -4.91 35.27
N ALA A 152 -4.91 -5.16 34.93
CA ALA A 152 -5.82 -4.11 34.52
C ALA A 152 -7.28 -4.45 34.81
N LYS A 153 -8.09 -3.43 35.10
CA LYS A 153 -9.55 -3.48 35.19
C LYS A 153 -10.21 -3.51 33.82
N SER A 154 -9.62 -2.77 32.88
CA SER A 154 -10.09 -2.72 31.49
C SER A 154 -8.96 -2.50 30.51
N LEU A 155 -9.20 -2.94 29.28
CA LEU A 155 -8.36 -2.74 28.12
C LEU A 155 -9.14 -1.91 27.10
N THR A 156 -8.57 -0.81 26.67
CA THR A 156 -9.03 0.01 25.55
C THR A 156 -8.09 -0.15 24.39
N ALA A 157 -8.61 -0.28 23.19
CA ALA A 157 -7.81 -0.29 21.96
C ALA A 157 -8.37 0.70 20.96
N ARG A 158 -7.49 1.44 20.29
CA ARG A 158 -7.81 2.32 19.18
C ARG A 158 -7.31 1.69 17.89
N GLY A 159 -8.26 1.43 16.98
CA GLY A 159 -7.99 0.90 15.65
C GLY A 159 -7.96 2.01 14.60
N PHE A 160 -7.11 1.83 13.60
CA PHE A 160 -7.05 2.62 12.39
C PHE A 160 -7.53 1.75 11.22
N PHE A 161 -8.48 2.25 10.44
CA PHE A 161 -9.15 1.48 9.40
C PHE A 161 -9.11 2.19 8.07
N LEU A 162 -8.82 1.42 7.01
CA LEU A 162 -8.95 1.83 5.63
C LEU A 162 -10.18 1.12 5.04
N LEU A 163 -11.21 1.89 4.70
CA LEU A 163 -12.49 1.40 4.23
C LEU A 163 -12.69 1.67 2.75
N VAL A 164 -13.30 0.72 2.04
CA VAL A 164 -13.62 0.82 0.61
C VAL A 164 -15.12 0.69 0.41
N PRO A 165 -15.74 1.41 -0.54
CA PRO A 165 -17.13 1.18 -0.90
C PRO A 165 -17.38 -0.26 -1.35
N LYS A 166 -18.43 -0.90 -0.82
CA LYS A 166 -18.75 -2.32 -1.03
C LYS A 166 -18.87 -2.68 -2.51
N GLY A 167 -19.60 -1.87 -3.28
CA GLY A 167 -19.80 -2.09 -4.71
C GLY A 167 -18.49 -2.05 -5.48
N THR A 168 -17.67 -0.98 -5.27
CA THR A 168 -16.36 -0.84 -5.92
C THR A 168 -15.46 -2.05 -5.64
N PHE A 169 -15.47 -2.53 -4.41
CA PHE A 169 -14.66 -3.68 -4.01
C PHE A 169 -15.17 -4.99 -4.61
N SER A 170 -16.50 -5.22 -4.59
CA SER A 170 -17.11 -6.43 -5.13
C SER A 170 -16.90 -6.56 -6.63
N ASP A 171 -17.09 -5.48 -7.39
CA ASP A 171 -16.87 -5.45 -8.84
C ASP A 171 -15.41 -5.80 -9.18
N PHE A 172 -14.48 -5.21 -8.43
CA PHE A 172 -13.07 -5.48 -8.60
C PHE A 172 -12.70 -6.92 -8.26
N LEU A 173 -13.20 -7.46 -7.14
CA LEU A 173 -12.96 -8.85 -6.74
C LEU A 173 -13.46 -9.86 -7.76
N SER A 174 -14.62 -9.62 -8.37
CA SER A 174 -15.16 -10.49 -9.41
C SER A 174 -14.20 -10.63 -10.58
N ILE A 175 -13.60 -9.51 -11.04
CA ILE A 175 -12.60 -9.51 -12.11
C ILE A 175 -11.36 -10.31 -11.72
N LEU A 176 -10.86 -10.08 -10.49
CA LEU A 176 -9.67 -10.79 -10.01
C LEU A 176 -9.90 -12.30 -9.87
N GLN A 177 -11.09 -12.71 -9.44
CA GLN A 177 -11.47 -14.12 -9.35
C GLN A 177 -11.46 -14.80 -10.73
N ASP A 178 -11.99 -14.13 -11.75
CA ASP A 178 -11.96 -14.63 -13.12
C ASP A 178 -10.52 -14.77 -13.64
N VAL A 179 -9.68 -13.77 -13.39
CA VAL A 179 -8.27 -13.80 -13.77
C VAL A 179 -7.53 -14.92 -13.03
N LYS A 180 -7.75 -15.05 -11.72
CA LYS A 180 -7.19 -16.14 -10.91
C LYS A 180 -7.59 -17.50 -11.47
N ALA A 181 -8.85 -17.70 -11.80
CA ALA A 181 -9.36 -18.96 -12.33
C ALA A 181 -8.75 -19.28 -13.70
N LYS A 182 -8.71 -18.30 -14.62
CA LYS A 182 -8.14 -18.45 -15.96
C LYS A 182 -6.68 -18.91 -15.94
N TYR A 183 -5.87 -18.33 -15.06
CA TYR A 183 -4.43 -18.62 -14.97
C TYR A 183 -4.08 -19.62 -13.88
N LYS A 184 -5.08 -20.25 -13.26
CA LYS A 184 -4.94 -21.25 -12.19
C LYS A 184 -4.02 -20.79 -11.05
N LEU A 185 -4.12 -19.51 -10.68
CA LEU A 185 -3.32 -18.95 -9.62
C LEU A 185 -3.79 -19.49 -8.26
N GLY A 186 -2.89 -19.51 -7.28
CA GLY A 186 -3.16 -19.99 -5.95
C GLY A 186 -4.05 -19.07 -5.12
N LYS A 187 -3.78 -18.96 -3.84
CA LYS A 187 -4.52 -18.08 -2.93
C LYS A 187 -4.38 -16.61 -3.33
N MET A 188 -5.48 -15.86 -3.27
CA MET A 188 -5.52 -14.46 -3.69
C MET A 188 -5.68 -13.54 -2.48
N TYR A 189 -4.95 -12.42 -2.50
CA TYR A 189 -4.99 -11.36 -1.51
C TYR A 189 -5.11 -10.01 -2.21
N VAL A 190 -5.72 -9.05 -1.51
CA VAL A 190 -5.82 -7.67 -1.99
C VAL A 190 -5.42 -6.74 -0.85
N PHE A 191 -4.45 -5.86 -1.11
CA PHE A 191 -3.98 -4.85 -0.17
C PHE A 191 -3.97 -3.46 -0.81
N ASP A 192 -3.94 -2.42 0.03
CA ASP A 192 -3.67 -1.06 -0.43
C ASP A 192 -2.21 -0.90 -0.86
N SER A 193 -1.98 -0.28 -2.02
CA SER A 193 -0.64 -0.11 -2.60
C SER A 193 0.27 0.74 -1.71
N SER A 194 -0.23 1.87 -1.22
CA SER A 194 0.58 2.81 -0.43
C SER A 194 0.86 2.30 0.98
N ILE A 195 -0.09 1.57 1.60
CA ILE A 195 0.14 0.87 2.88
C ILE A 195 1.20 -0.21 2.70
N SER A 196 1.08 -1.03 1.64
CA SER A 196 2.06 -2.08 1.35
C SER A 196 3.46 -1.51 1.14
N LEU A 197 3.56 -0.40 0.41
CA LEU A 197 4.82 0.30 0.20
C LEU A 197 5.40 0.85 1.51
N ALA A 198 4.58 1.49 2.33
CA ALA A 198 4.99 2.01 3.63
C ALA A 198 5.50 0.91 4.56
N TYR A 199 4.84 -0.24 4.59
CA TYR A 199 5.29 -1.40 5.36
C TYR A 199 6.62 -1.97 4.88
N GLY A 200 6.90 -1.93 3.58
CA GLY A 200 8.20 -2.33 3.04
C GLY A 200 9.33 -1.38 3.42
N LEU A 201 9.02 -0.09 3.53
CA LEU A 201 9.98 0.95 3.90
C LEU A 201 10.33 0.96 5.40
N LYS A 202 9.48 0.39 6.26
CA LYS A 202 9.73 0.28 7.71
C LYS A 202 11.02 -0.48 8.08
N GLU A 203 11.61 -1.21 7.16
CA GLU A 203 12.91 -1.87 7.38
C GLU A 203 14.08 -0.89 7.34
N ASP A 204 13.94 0.13 6.50
CA ASP A 204 14.99 1.09 6.23
C ASP A 204 14.78 2.41 6.99
N PHE A 205 13.54 2.68 7.43
CA PHE A 205 13.14 3.93 8.09
C PHE A 205 12.23 3.67 9.29
N GLU A 206 12.48 4.31 10.41
CA GLU A 206 11.73 4.13 11.65
C GLU A 206 10.43 4.95 11.65
N ASP A 207 10.55 6.27 11.59
CA ASP A 207 9.44 7.22 11.53
C ASP A 207 9.57 8.09 10.27
N PHE A 208 8.54 8.12 9.44
CA PHE A 208 8.57 8.87 8.18
C PHE A 208 7.19 9.20 7.67
N ASP A 209 7.12 10.11 6.72
CA ASP A 209 5.97 10.40 5.88
C ASP A 209 6.24 9.91 4.46
N LEU A 210 5.47 8.94 3.98
CA LEU A 210 5.51 8.47 2.60
C LEU A 210 4.58 9.35 1.75
N LEU A 211 5.13 9.97 0.72
CA LEU A 211 4.40 10.69 -0.30
C LEU A 211 4.38 9.86 -1.58
N ASP A 212 3.30 9.12 -1.80
CA ASP A 212 3.12 8.27 -2.98
C ASP A 212 2.29 9.02 -4.03
N ILE A 213 2.97 9.62 -5.02
CA ILE A 213 2.35 10.39 -6.11
C ILE A 213 2.05 9.47 -7.28
N GLY A 214 0.80 9.04 -7.34
CA GLY A 214 0.26 8.27 -8.45
C GLY A 214 -0.17 9.12 -9.64
N HIS A 215 -0.80 8.48 -10.63
CA HIS A 215 -1.29 9.18 -11.83
C HIS A 215 -2.50 10.08 -11.52
N THR A 216 -3.46 9.60 -10.75
CA THR A 216 -4.73 10.31 -10.50
C THR A 216 -4.82 10.96 -9.12
N SER A 217 -4.08 10.46 -8.16
CA SER A 217 -4.11 10.91 -6.77
C SER A 217 -2.77 10.70 -6.08
N THR A 218 -2.55 11.43 -5.02
CA THR A 218 -1.41 11.29 -4.11
C THR A 218 -1.90 10.73 -2.79
N ARG A 219 -1.14 9.83 -2.19
CA ARG A 219 -1.38 9.33 -0.85
C ARG A 219 -0.25 9.73 0.07
N LEU A 220 -0.64 10.30 1.20
CA LEU A 220 0.27 10.61 2.29
C LEU A 220 0.06 9.59 3.39
N VAL A 221 1.08 8.78 3.69
CA VAL A 221 1.05 7.75 4.73
C VAL A 221 2.13 8.05 5.76
N GLY A 222 1.73 8.36 6.98
CA GLY A 222 2.66 8.57 8.10
C GLY A 222 2.87 7.29 8.88
N ILE A 223 4.13 6.91 9.09
CA ILE A 223 4.53 5.81 9.96
C ILE A 223 5.17 6.40 11.22
N ARG A 224 4.70 5.93 12.38
CA ARG A 224 5.22 6.33 13.71
C ARG A 224 5.30 5.09 14.59
N SER A 225 6.45 4.89 15.21
CA SER A 225 6.71 3.69 16.02
C SER A 225 6.32 2.40 15.30
N GLY A 226 6.62 2.34 13.99
CA GLY A 226 6.32 1.21 13.13
C GLY A 226 4.85 0.97 12.81
N LYS A 227 3.93 1.90 13.13
CA LYS A 227 2.48 1.81 12.85
C LYS A 227 2.01 2.94 11.96
N VAL A 228 0.92 2.71 11.23
CA VAL A 228 0.28 3.78 10.45
C VAL A 228 -0.39 4.77 11.39
N SER A 229 0.07 6.00 11.38
CA SER A 229 -0.49 7.10 12.19
C SER A 229 -1.36 8.05 11.38
N THR A 230 -1.10 8.15 10.07
CA THR A 230 -1.79 9.07 9.17
C THR A 230 -1.97 8.40 7.81
N TYR A 231 -3.13 8.58 7.20
CA TYR A 231 -3.38 8.25 5.81
C TYR A 231 -4.31 9.31 5.23
N GLN A 232 -3.85 10.00 4.19
CA GLN A 232 -4.63 11.03 3.51
C GLN A 232 -4.58 10.81 2.00
N ILE A 233 -5.73 11.03 1.35
CA ILE A 233 -5.84 11.01 -0.09
C ILE A 233 -5.94 12.45 -0.58
N LEU A 234 -5.03 12.82 -1.45
CA LEU A 234 -4.97 14.15 -2.03
C LEU A 234 -5.35 14.07 -3.50
N ASN A 235 -6.23 14.93 -3.94
CA ASN A 235 -6.67 15.00 -5.35
C ASN A 235 -5.62 15.70 -6.21
N LEU A 236 -4.41 15.18 -6.16
CA LEU A 236 -3.27 15.60 -6.97
C LEU A 236 -2.60 14.35 -7.51
N GLY A 237 -2.29 14.35 -8.79
CA GLY A 237 -1.56 13.26 -9.44
C GLY A 237 -1.02 13.71 -10.78
N GLY A 238 -0.31 12.82 -11.46
CA GLY A 238 0.30 13.05 -12.75
C GLY A 238 -0.63 13.51 -13.84
N ILE A 239 -1.90 13.17 -13.75
CA ILE A 239 -2.93 13.61 -14.70
C ILE A 239 -3.04 15.14 -14.79
N HIS A 240 -2.81 15.86 -13.68
CA HIS A 240 -2.88 17.32 -13.66
C HIS A 240 -1.73 17.93 -14.47
N ILE A 241 -0.54 17.35 -14.38
CA ILE A 241 0.62 17.77 -15.17
C ILE A 241 0.42 17.37 -16.63
N HIS A 242 -0.09 16.17 -16.89
CA HIS A 242 -0.46 15.72 -18.21
C HIS A 242 -1.45 16.67 -18.90
N ASN A 243 -2.48 17.10 -18.18
CA ASN A 243 -3.48 18.03 -18.68
C ASN A 243 -2.89 19.43 -18.91
N ALA A 244 -2.00 19.90 -18.05
CA ALA A 244 -1.29 21.17 -18.26
C ALA A 244 -0.45 21.13 -19.54
N LEU A 245 0.28 20.05 -19.80
CA LEU A 245 1.05 19.86 -21.03
C LEU A 245 0.15 19.79 -22.28
N LYS A 246 -0.96 19.06 -22.21
CA LYS A 246 -1.94 19.03 -23.31
C LYS A 246 -2.53 20.41 -23.62
N SER A 247 -2.87 21.16 -22.58
CA SER A 247 -3.39 22.53 -22.74
C SER A 247 -2.36 23.47 -23.33
N ALA A 248 -1.07 23.20 -23.14
CA ALA A 248 0.03 23.91 -23.80
C ALA A 248 0.33 23.41 -25.22
N GLY A 249 -0.53 22.55 -25.79
CA GLY A 249 -0.40 22.05 -27.16
C GLY A 249 0.58 20.89 -27.37
N ILE A 250 0.99 20.22 -26.31
CA ILE A 250 1.93 19.12 -26.38
C ILE A 250 1.21 17.82 -26.74
N LEU A 251 1.59 17.25 -27.89
CA LEU A 251 0.95 16.04 -28.42
C LEU A 251 1.29 14.76 -27.62
N ASN A 252 2.52 14.65 -27.10
CA ASN A 252 3.00 13.50 -26.33
C ASN A 252 3.49 13.90 -24.93
N PRO A 253 2.57 14.20 -24.00
CA PRO A 253 2.94 14.70 -22.69
C PRO A 253 3.81 13.73 -21.88
N ASP A 254 3.64 12.41 -22.03
CA ASP A 254 4.48 11.39 -21.34
C ASP A 254 5.93 11.45 -21.75
N GLN A 255 6.18 11.44 -23.06
CA GLN A 255 7.53 11.50 -23.60
C GLN A 255 8.19 12.84 -23.31
N THR A 256 7.40 13.89 -23.34
CA THR A 256 7.85 15.24 -23.00
C THR A 256 8.25 15.34 -21.53
N LEU A 257 7.43 14.80 -20.60
CA LEU A 257 7.78 14.74 -19.17
C LEU A 257 9.07 13.97 -18.93
N GLN A 258 9.22 12.79 -19.52
CA GLN A 258 10.44 12.01 -19.40
C GLN A 258 11.66 12.78 -19.94
N THR A 259 11.52 13.49 -21.05
CA THR A 259 12.60 14.27 -21.63
C THR A 259 12.94 15.50 -20.79
N ILE A 260 11.92 16.23 -20.30
CA ILE A 260 12.11 17.43 -19.48
C ILE A 260 12.85 17.08 -18.18
N PHE A 261 12.44 15.98 -17.52
CA PHE A 261 12.96 15.66 -16.21
C PHE A 261 14.23 14.80 -16.21
N SER A 262 14.50 14.04 -17.30
CA SER A 262 15.71 13.21 -17.40
C SER A 262 16.95 13.91 -17.95
N ARG A 263 16.78 15.00 -18.75
CA ARG A 263 17.88 15.59 -19.51
C ARG A 263 18.27 17.02 -19.13
N ASP A 264 17.69 17.60 -18.08
CA ASP A 264 17.90 19.04 -17.75
C ASP A 264 17.61 20.02 -18.91
N SER A 265 16.99 19.57 -20.00
CA SER A 265 16.78 20.37 -21.18
C SER A 265 15.32 20.70 -21.39
N LEU A 266 14.92 21.84 -20.82
CA LEU A 266 13.64 22.50 -21.09
C LEU A 266 13.55 23.08 -22.51
N LYS A 267 14.67 23.12 -23.25
CA LYS A 267 14.74 23.67 -24.61
C LYS A 267 14.09 22.78 -25.68
N VAL A 268 13.77 21.54 -25.39
CA VAL A 268 13.35 20.55 -26.39
C VAL A 268 11.90 20.70 -26.83
N ALA A 269 11.05 21.41 -26.09
CA ALA A 269 9.61 21.36 -26.37
C ALA A 269 8.89 22.69 -26.57
N ASN A 270 9.59 23.82 -26.76
CA ASN A 270 8.95 25.16 -26.84
C ASN A 270 7.93 25.46 -25.72
N ILE A 271 8.06 24.78 -24.60
CA ILE A 271 7.24 24.99 -23.40
C ILE A 271 7.97 26.01 -22.55
N ASP A 272 7.26 27.03 -22.13
CA ASP A 272 7.77 27.90 -21.10
C ASP A 272 7.89 27.08 -19.80
N PRO A 273 9.14 26.80 -19.33
CA PRO A 273 9.37 26.02 -18.13
C PRO A 273 8.70 26.60 -16.91
N THR A 274 8.54 27.94 -16.86
CA THR A 274 7.94 28.63 -15.74
C THR A 274 6.47 28.31 -15.56
N VAL A 275 5.73 28.06 -16.64
CA VAL A 275 4.32 27.65 -16.58
C VAL A 275 4.19 26.25 -15.97
N LEU A 276 5.06 25.32 -16.36
CA LEU A 276 5.03 23.96 -15.81
C LEU A 276 5.49 23.96 -14.35
N GLU A 277 6.60 24.62 -14.07
CA GLU A 277 7.17 24.74 -12.72
C GLU A 277 6.19 25.42 -11.75
N SER A 278 5.53 26.50 -12.16
CA SER A 278 4.55 27.20 -11.33
C SER A 278 3.31 26.34 -11.03
N ASN A 279 2.80 25.60 -12.02
CA ASN A 279 1.67 24.69 -11.82
C ASN A 279 2.02 23.53 -10.87
N ILE A 280 3.21 22.94 -11.00
CA ILE A 280 3.69 21.88 -10.12
C ILE A 280 3.93 22.44 -8.72
N SER A 281 4.65 23.55 -8.60
CA SER A 281 5.00 24.16 -7.31
C SER A 281 3.78 24.59 -6.51
N LEU A 282 2.77 25.18 -7.16
CA LEU A 282 1.53 25.57 -6.50
C LEU A 282 0.81 24.36 -5.86
N ARG A 283 0.71 23.25 -6.60
CA ARG A 283 0.06 22.04 -6.11
C ARG A 283 0.89 21.30 -5.07
N LEU A 284 2.21 21.35 -5.18
CA LEU A 284 3.09 20.81 -4.13
C LEU A 284 3.04 21.65 -2.85
N ALA A 285 2.82 22.96 -2.95
CA ALA A 285 2.61 23.82 -1.79
C ALA A 285 1.34 23.43 -1.01
N GLU A 286 0.27 23.02 -1.72
CA GLU A 286 -0.95 22.50 -1.08
C GLU A 286 -0.68 21.21 -0.29
N ILE A 287 0.21 20.34 -0.79
CA ILE A 287 0.63 19.12 -0.10
C ILE A 287 1.52 19.46 1.09
N SER A 288 2.43 20.39 0.94
CA SER A 288 3.42 20.76 1.97
C SER A 288 2.76 21.17 3.29
N GLY A 289 1.61 21.85 3.23
CA GLY A 289 0.83 22.20 4.41
C GLY A 289 0.23 21.01 5.18
N LYS A 290 0.21 19.82 4.57
CA LYS A 290 -0.34 18.59 5.17
C LYS A 290 0.73 17.61 5.67
N ILE A 291 1.99 17.84 5.32
CA ILE A 291 3.11 17.00 5.74
C ILE A 291 3.65 17.52 7.07
N SER A 292 3.90 16.61 7.98
CA SER A 292 4.55 16.96 9.26
C SER A 292 5.96 17.50 9.02
N ASN A 293 6.30 18.60 9.70
CA ASN A 293 7.64 19.18 9.65
C ASN A 293 8.68 18.40 10.47
N MET A 294 8.25 17.41 11.22
CA MET A 294 9.07 16.72 12.22
C MET A 294 9.75 15.45 11.69
N PHE A 295 9.25 14.89 10.58
CA PHE A 295 9.69 13.59 10.10
C PHE A 295 10.23 13.64 8.67
N PRO A 296 11.17 12.73 8.31
CA PRO A 296 11.67 12.65 6.95
C PRO A 296 10.54 12.28 5.97
N VAL A 297 10.58 12.88 4.79
CA VAL A 297 9.65 12.59 3.71
C VAL A 297 10.31 11.63 2.73
N ILE A 298 9.63 10.50 2.48
CA ILE A 298 10.00 9.53 1.45
C ILE A 298 9.08 9.73 0.26
N PHE A 299 9.66 9.91 -0.90
CA PHE A 299 8.93 10.11 -2.13
C PHE A 299 8.85 8.83 -2.96
N ALA A 300 7.66 8.48 -3.42
CA ALA A 300 7.41 7.31 -4.26
C ALA A 300 6.35 7.59 -5.35
N GLY A 301 6.03 6.56 -6.11
CA GLY A 301 5.01 6.60 -7.17
C GLY A 301 5.59 6.84 -8.57
N GLY A 302 4.70 6.98 -9.56
CA GLY A 302 5.10 7.13 -10.96
C GLY A 302 6.01 8.33 -11.22
N PHE A 303 5.87 9.39 -10.43
CA PHE A 303 6.67 10.60 -10.54
C PHE A 303 8.09 10.46 -9.97
N ALA A 304 8.34 9.51 -9.10
CA ALA A 304 9.70 9.23 -8.61
C ALA A 304 10.67 8.87 -9.74
N ARG A 305 10.14 8.36 -10.86
CA ARG A 305 10.91 8.01 -12.06
C ARG A 305 11.32 9.21 -12.91
N LEU A 306 10.80 10.40 -12.66
CA LEU A 306 11.10 11.60 -13.45
C LEU A 306 12.46 12.24 -13.13
N GLY A 307 13.19 11.69 -12.15
CA GLY A 307 14.59 11.99 -11.90
C GLY A 307 14.86 13.29 -11.14
N GLY A 308 16.12 13.77 -11.22
CA GLY A 308 16.69 14.76 -10.31
C GLY A 308 15.99 16.12 -10.29
N ARG A 309 15.52 16.65 -11.43
CA ARG A 309 14.86 17.96 -11.46
C ARG A 309 13.50 17.97 -10.76
N PHE A 310 12.73 16.89 -10.88
CA PHE A 310 11.49 16.76 -10.13
C PHE A 310 11.75 16.65 -8.63
N LYS A 311 12.83 15.98 -8.23
CA LYS A 311 13.29 15.96 -6.84
C LYS A 311 13.59 17.38 -6.34
N ILE A 312 14.30 18.20 -7.11
CA ILE A 312 14.61 19.59 -6.77
C ILE A 312 13.33 20.42 -6.59
N LEU A 313 12.34 20.25 -7.47
CA LEU A 313 11.04 20.94 -7.36
C LEU A 313 10.29 20.51 -6.08
N LEU A 314 10.30 19.21 -5.78
CA LEU A 314 9.73 18.68 -4.54
C LEU A 314 10.45 19.24 -3.31
N GLU A 315 11.78 19.21 -3.31
CA GLU A 315 12.59 19.73 -2.22
C GLU A 315 12.36 21.24 -1.99
N SER A 316 12.26 22.01 -3.07
CA SER A 316 11.92 23.43 -2.99
C SER A 316 10.54 23.66 -2.38
N ALA A 317 9.53 22.91 -2.84
CA ALA A 317 8.15 23.04 -2.36
C ALA A 317 7.94 22.50 -0.93
N LEU A 318 8.67 21.45 -0.55
CA LEU A 318 8.57 20.77 0.74
C LEU A 318 9.62 21.22 1.77
N GLY A 319 10.46 22.22 1.42
CA GLY A 319 11.49 22.75 2.31
C GLY A 319 12.61 21.76 2.58
N SER A 320 13.17 21.14 1.56
CA SER A 320 14.34 20.23 1.62
C SER A 320 14.15 19.02 2.56
N ARG A 321 12.93 18.54 2.72
CA ARG A 321 12.58 17.42 3.62
C ARG A 321 12.64 16.05 2.98
N ILE A 322 12.86 15.96 1.67
CA ILE A 322 12.92 14.66 0.99
C ILE A 322 14.23 13.97 1.39
N SER A 323 14.10 12.94 2.22
CA SER A 323 15.22 12.13 2.66
C SER A 323 15.56 11.01 1.66
N HIS A 324 14.55 10.50 0.94
CA HIS A 324 14.71 9.37 0.04
C HIS A 324 13.71 9.40 -1.11
N VAL A 325 14.13 8.89 -2.29
CA VAL A 325 13.29 8.67 -3.46
C VAL A 325 13.28 7.18 -3.79
N VAL A 326 12.09 6.60 -3.82
CA VAL A 326 11.90 5.17 -4.11
C VAL A 326 11.85 4.98 -5.62
N GLU A 327 12.95 4.51 -6.21
CA GLU A 327 13.05 4.26 -7.65
C GLU A 327 12.38 2.94 -8.08
N SER A 328 12.36 1.96 -7.17
CA SER A 328 11.82 0.61 -7.42
C SER A 328 10.71 0.25 -6.43
N PRO A 329 9.50 0.84 -6.54
CA PRO A 329 8.42 0.62 -5.57
C PRO A 329 8.02 -0.85 -5.40
N MET A 330 8.09 -1.66 -6.47
CA MET A 330 7.69 -3.08 -6.44
C MET A 330 8.52 -3.93 -5.45
N VAL A 331 9.78 -3.60 -5.23
CA VAL A 331 10.63 -4.29 -4.24
C VAL A 331 10.11 -4.04 -2.83
N TYR A 332 9.81 -2.77 -2.51
CA TYR A 332 9.28 -2.40 -1.20
C TYR A 332 7.84 -2.89 -0.99
N ILE A 333 7.00 -2.83 -2.03
CA ILE A 333 5.67 -3.44 -1.98
C ILE A 333 5.79 -4.93 -1.66
N GLY A 334 6.70 -5.65 -2.30
CA GLY A 334 6.96 -7.06 -2.04
C GLY A 334 7.36 -7.34 -0.59
N ARG A 335 8.29 -6.56 -0.04
CA ARG A 335 8.69 -6.65 1.38
C ARG A 335 7.52 -6.34 2.30
N GLY A 336 6.74 -5.30 1.99
CA GLY A 336 5.60 -4.88 2.79
C GLY A 336 4.50 -5.94 2.86
N VAL A 337 4.07 -6.49 1.72
CA VAL A 337 3.04 -7.53 1.72
C VAL A 337 3.53 -8.82 2.38
N SER A 338 4.80 -9.20 2.20
CA SER A 338 5.39 -10.33 2.92
C SER A 338 5.30 -10.15 4.43
N ARG A 339 5.64 -8.96 4.92
CA ARG A 339 5.57 -8.62 6.34
C ARG A 339 4.12 -8.64 6.85
N MET A 340 3.20 -7.99 6.14
CA MET A 340 1.79 -7.96 6.51
C MET A 340 1.22 -9.37 6.65
N VAL A 341 1.48 -10.24 5.67
CA VAL A 341 1.06 -11.64 5.69
C VAL A 341 1.71 -12.41 6.86
N PHE A 342 2.98 -12.15 7.17
CA PHE A 342 3.70 -12.83 8.23
C PHE A 342 3.30 -12.37 9.64
N GLU A 343 3.12 -11.06 9.86
CA GLU A 343 2.65 -10.51 11.14
C GLU A 343 1.24 -11.00 11.46
N GLU A 344 0.37 -11.07 10.46
CA GLU A 344 -0.96 -11.67 10.59
C GLU A 344 -0.88 -13.12 11.07
N SER A 345 0.08 -13.88 10.53
CA SER A 345 0.24 -15.29 10.86
C SER A 345 0.70 -15.53 12.31
N LYS A 346 1.61 -14.69 12.81
CA LYS A 346 2.14 -14.79 14.20
C LYS A 346 1.11 -14.43 15.26
N ASN A 347 0.25 -13.46 14.95
CA ASN A 347 -0.70 -12.94 15.93
C ASN A 347 -2.00 -13.75 16.02
N GLY A 348 -2.11 -14.89 15.31
CA GLY A 348 -3.35 -15.67 15.24
C GLY A 348 -4.51 -14.89 14.60
N TYR A 349 -4.20 -13.75 13.99
CA TYR A 349 -5.13 -12.84 13.39
C TYR A 349 -5.48 -13.35 12.00
N LYS A 350 -6.74 -13.67 11.84
CA LYS A 350 -7.32 -13.65 10.50
C LYS A 350 -7.65 -12.20 10.19
N SER A 351 -6.69 -11.39 9.78
CA SER A 351 -7.08 -10.19 9.10
C SER A 351 -7.90 -10.66 7.90
N GLN A 352 -9.06 -10.13 7.82
CA GLN A 352 -9.83 -10.22 6.61
C GLN A 352 -9.30 -9.18 5.61
N GLY A 353 -8.03 -9.25 5.27
CA GLY A 353 -7.63 -8.97 3.93
C GLY A 353 -8.40 -10.01 3.15
N PHE A 354 -9.43 -9.63 2.42
CA PHE A 354 -10.42 -10.52 1.86
C PHE A 354 -9.77 -11.79 1.30
N SER A 355 -9.59 -12.79 2.15
CA SER A 355 -9.54 -14.14 1.67
C SER A 355 -10.99 -14.43 1.31
N VAL A 356 -11.27 -14.66 0.05
CA VAL A 356 -12.42 -15.50 -0.33
C VAL A 356 -12.45 -16.64 0.69
N PRO A 357 -13.55 -16.91 1.38
CA PRO A 357 -13.56 -17.58 2.67
C PRO A 357 -12.96 -18.97 2.57
N ARG A 358 -11.74 -19.12 2.99
CA ARG A 358 -11.09 -20.32 3.53
C ARG A 358 -9.65 -19.98 3.93
N SER A 359 -9.53 -19.65 5.22
CA SER A 359 -8.34 -19.77 6.09
C SER A 359 -6.98 -19.25 5.58
N PHE A 360 -6.54 -18.14 6.17
CA PHE A 360 -5.12 -17.78 6.30
C PHE A 360 -4.23 -18.95 6.81
N SER A 361 -4.82 -19.95 7.47
CA SER A 361 -4.14 -21.19 7.85
C SER A 361 -3.37 -21.84 6.71
N GLY A 362 -3.82 -21.74 5.47
CA GLY A 362 -3.13 -22.35 4.33
C GLY A 362 -1.83 -21.64 3.92
N ILE A 363 -1.71 -20.30 4.10
CA ILE A 363 -0.40 -19.64 3.89
C ILE A 363 0.49 -19.85 5.11
N ILE A 364 -0.07 -19.83 6.31
CA ILE A 364 0.70 -20.15 7.52
C ILE A 364 1.23 -21.57 7.43
N GLU A 365 0.43 -22.54 6.99
CA GLU A 365 0.90 -23.89 6.74
C GLU A 365 1.86 -23.97 5.56
N PHE A 366 1.63 -23.24 4.48
CA PHE A 366 2.55 -23.13 3.36
C PHE A 366 3.86 -22.47 3.79
N ILE A 367 3.79 -21.32 4.47
CA ILE A 367 4.94 -20.61 5.02
C ILE A 367 5.67 -21.49 6.06
N LYS A 368 4.97 -22.14 7.00
CA LYS A 368 5.58 -23.05 7.96
C LYS A 368 6.21 -24.28 7.29
N ARG A 369 5.52 -24.86 6.33
CA ARG A 369 5.94 -26.11 5.70
C ARG A 369 7.07 -25.93 4.68
N GLU A 370 7.05 -24.83 3.90
CA GLU A 370 8.04 -24.56 2.85
C GLU A 370 9.21 -23.70 3.33
N ILE A 371 9.00 -22.91 4.39
CA ILE A 371 9.94 -21.91 4.88
C ILE A 371 10.68 -22.37 6.13
N MET A 372 10.00 -23.00 7.07
CA MET A 372 10.62 -23.38 8.35
C MET A 372 11.29 -24.76 8.33
N GLY A 373 11.28 -25.43 7.15
CA GLY A 373 11.92 -26.74 7.01
C GLY A 373 11.28 -27.77 7.97
N LYS A 374 11.01 -28.95 7.51
CA LYS A 374 10.65 -30.08 8.34
C LYS A 374 11.69 -30.21 9.47
N GLU A 375 11.35 -29.81 10.68
CA GLU A 375 11.88 -30.44 11.87
C GLU A 375 10.95 -31.61 12.19
N GLU A 376 11.35 -32.77 11.78
CA GLU A 376 11.16 -34.03 12.45
C GLU A 376 12.51 -34.46 13.01
#